data_3bbd77925b98ae7551e4564a5cd554be
#
_entry.id   3bbd77925b98ae7551e4564a5cd554be
#
_cell.length_a   1.000
_cell.length_b   1.000
_cell.length_c   1.000
_cell.angle_alpha   90.00
_cell.angle_beta   90.00
_cell.angle_gamma   90.00
#
_symmetry.space_group_name_H-M   'P 1'
#
loop_
_entity.id
_entity.type
_entity.pdbx_description
1 polymer ?
#
loop_
_entity_poly.entity_id
_entity_poly.type
_entity_poly.pdbx_seq_one_letter_code
_entity_poly.pdbx_strand_id
1 'polypeptide(L)'
;MAKSRLRRRLGRLDEALTAKPDAALVDYLHIPERFVSPGRKIARRVFYALGALFAAVLIVYIDRGGYRDVQGDDLSFLDCLYYATVSLSTTGYGDITPYTPSARLINVLVVTPLRVAFLIVLIGTTVETLTAASRQALKIQRWRNTVRNHTVVIGYGTKGKTAVTAMIADGIPPAEIVVVDTDQPSLDRASAAGLVTVRGDANRSDVLRLAGAQHAKSIIVATNSDPTAVMVTLTARELAPNAKIIAAIREAENQHLLKQSGADSVVVSSETAGRLLGIATSTPSVVELIEDLLTPDEGFVIVERDVERTEVGGSPKHLVDIVLGVVRNGVLKRVDDPEVDSLEEGDRVLYVRSGGDERD
;
A
#
# COMPACT_ATOMS: atom_id res chain seq x y z
N MET A 1 -47.62 5.89 0.50
CA MET A 1 -46.83 4.64 0.64
C MET A 1 -45.46 4.68 -0.05
N ALA A 2 -45.27 5.28 -1.23
CA ALA A 2 -43.98 5.32 -1.94
C ALA A 2 -42.88 6.15 -1.20
N LYS A 3 -43.21 7.30 -0.65
CA LYS A 3 -42.25 8.17 0.11
C LYS A 3 -41.68 7.51 1.39
N SER A 4 -42.44 6.65 2.06
CA SER A 4 -41.98 5.94 3.26
C SER A 4 -41.01 4.79 2.92
N ARG A 5 -41.22 4.12 1.78
CA ARG A 5 -40.30 3.09 1.25
C ARG A 5 -38.98 3.69 0.77
N LEU A 6 -39.03 4.87 0.14
CA LEU A 6 -37.83 5.60 -0.30
C LEU A 6 -36.99 6.09 0.90
N ARG A 7 -37.62 6.64 1.94
CA ARG A 7 -36.91 7.04 3.18
C ARG A 7 -36.28 5.85 3.92
N ARG A 8 -36.97 4.68 3.95
CA ARG A 8 -36.37 3.46 4.55
C ARG A 8 -35.24 2.88 3.70
N ARG A 9 -35.25 3.04 2.36
CA ARG A 9 -34.13 2.68 1.50
C ARG A 9 -32.95 3.63 1.67
N LEU A 10 -33.19 4.94 1.71
CA LEU A 10 -32.16 5.94 1.95
C LEU A 10 -31.54 5.81 3.34
N GLY A 11 -32.34 5.54 4.38
CA GLY A 11 -31.80 5.29 5.72
C GLY A 11 -30.95 4.02 5.81
N ARG A 12 -31.33 2.93 5.12
CA ARG A 12 -30.50 1.72 5.04
C ARG A 12 -29.22 1.92 4.22
N LEU A 13 -29.26 2.76 3.18
CA LEU A 13 -28.06 3.13 2.41
C LEU A 13 -27.10 3.97 3.25
N ASP A 14 -27.63 4.91 4.03
CA ASP A 14 -26.84 5.77 4.92
C ASP A 14 -26.21 4.96 6.07
N GLU A 15 -26.98 4.04 6.66
CA GLU A 15 -26.50 3.10 7.68
C GLU A 15 -25.48 2.12 7.09
N ALA A 16 -25.66 1.67 5.85
CA ALA A 16 -24.72 0.86 5.11
C ALA A 16 -23.43 1.61 4.74
N LEU A 17 -23.51 2.88 4.38
CA LEU A 17 -22.35 3.74 4.07
C LEU A 17 -21.54 4.10 5.32
N THR A 18 -22.19 4.20 6.50
CA THR A 18 -21.57 4.56 7.76
C THR A 18 -21.18 3.37 8.64
N ALA A 19 -21.61 2.14 8.28
CA ALA A 19 -21.29 0.95 9.04
C ALA A 19 -19.77 0.74 9.12
N LYS A 20 -19.23 0.68 10.34
CA LYS A 20 -17.84 0.31 10.56
C LYS A 20 -17.65 -1.15 10.17
N PRO A 21 -16.56 -1.51 9.46
CA PRO A 21 -16.24 -2.91 9.20
C PRO A 21 -16.10 -3.67 10.52
N ASP A 22 -16.46 -4.94 10.49
CA ASP A 22 -16.32 -5.83 11.63
C ASP A 22 -14.85 -5.80 12.12
N ALA A 23 -14.65 -5.72 13.44
CA ALA A 23 -13.31 -5.63 14.04
C ALA A 23 -12.41 -6.81 13.63
N ALA A 24 -13.00 -7.97 13.35
CA ALA A 24 -12.32 -9.14 12.84
C ALA A 24 -11.68 -8.94 11.45
N LEU A 25 -12.16 -7.96 10.66
CA LEU A 25 -11.62 -7.67 9.31
C LEU A 25 -10.42 -6.71 9.33
N VAL A 26 -10.14 -6.09 10.47
CA VAL A 26 -8.99 -5.18 10.62
C VAL A 26 -7.67 -5.93 10.46
N ASP A 27 -7.61 -7.22 10.80
CA ASP A 27 -6.44 -8.08 10.63
C ASP A 27 -6.11 -8.37 9.15
N TYR A 28 -7.04 -8.10 8.24
CA TYR A 28 -6.87 -8.33 6.80
C TYR A 28 -6.36 -7.10 6.03
N LEU A 29 -6.29 -5.92 6.64
CA LEU A 29 -5.74 -4.72 6.02
C LEU A 29 -4.27 -4.55 6.39
N HIS A 30 -3.39 -4.59 5.39
CA HIS A 30 -1.95 -4.36 5.55
C HIS A 30 -1.54 -3.04 4.90
N ILE A 31 -0.98 -2.13 5.72
CA ILE A 31 -0.32 -0.92 5.24
C ILE A 31 1.17 -1.21 5.20
N PRO A 32 1.85 -1.05 4.06
CA PRO A 32 3.25 -1.38 3.93
C PRO A 32 4.09 -0.62 4.96
N GLU A 33 4.94 -1.34 5.67
CA GLU A 33 5.97 -0.79 6.54
C GLU A 33 7.32 -1.01 5.86
N ARG A 34 8.26 -0.05 5.99
CA ARG A 34 9.65 -0.33 5.65
C ARG A 34 10.11 -1.49 6.51
N PHE A 35 10.24 -2.66 5.90
CA PHE A 35 10.64 -3.90 6.56
C PHE A 35 12.06 -3.74 7.14
N VAL A 36 12.15 -3.40 8.41
CA VAL A 36 13.33 -3.74 9.20
C VAL A 36 13.02 -5.10 9.82
N SER A 37 13.71 -6.16 9.38
CA SER A 37 13.48 -7.52 9.85
C SER A 37 13.44 -7.56 11.39
N PRO A 38 12.39 -8.13 12.01
CA PRO A 38 12.26 -8.20 13.46
C PRO A 38 13.50 -8.83 14.13
N GLY A 39 14.09 -9.83 13.47
CA GLY A 39 15.30 -10.50 13.97
C GLY A 39 16.51 -9.57 14.14
N ARG A 40 16.73 -8.61 13.23
CA ARG A 40 17.84 -7.64 13.35
C ARG A 40 17.65 -6.69 14.53
N LYS A 41 16.41 -6.28 14.81
CA LYS A 41 16.09 -5.45 15.99
C LYS A 41 16.32 -6.21 17.29
N ILE A 42 15.85 -7.46 17.37
CA ILE A 42 16.03 -8.32 18.53
C ILE A 42 17.52 -8.62 18.75
N ALA A 43 18.25 -9.03 17.69
CA ALA A 43 19.69 -9.30 17.78
C ALA A 43 20.48 -8.08 18.28
N ARG A 44 20.17 -6.88 17.80
CA ARG A 44 20.81 -5.64 18.27
C ARG A 44 20.55 -5.38 19.76
N ARG A 45 19.35 -5.66 20.25
CA ARG A 45 19.00 -5.48 21.67
C ARG A 45 19.67 -6.51 22.55
N VAL A 46 19.69 -7.77 22.13
CA VAL A 46 20.45 -8.82 22.83
C VAL A 46 21.92 -8.45 22.90
N PHE A 47 22.47 -7.93 21.82
CA PHE A 47 23.85 -7.44 21.81
C PHE A 47 24.08 -6.30 22.84
N TYR A 48 23.16 -5.33 22.94
CA TYR A 48 23.27 -4.27 23.96
C TYR A 48 23.12 -4.80 25.39
N ALA A 49 22.22 -5.76 25.62
CA ALA A 49 22.03 -6.38 26.93
C ALA A 49 23.31 -7.14 27.36
N LEU A 50 23.85 -7.95 26.44
CA LEU A 50 25.13 -8.67 26.70
C LEU A 50 26.32 -7.70 26.88
N GLY A 51 26.36 -6.62 26.12
CA GLY A 51 27.36 -5.56 26.27
C GLY A 51 27.27 -4.88 27.64
N ALA A 52 26.06 -4.59 28.12
CA ALA A 52 25.84 -4.04 29.45
C ALA A 52 26.28 -5.00 30.58
N LEU A 53 25.95 -6.29 30.43
CA LEU A 53 26.39 -7.33 31.36
C LEU A 53 27.91 -7.42 31.36
N PHE A 54 28.55 -7.50 30.21
CA PHE A 54 30.02 -7.57 30.12
C PHE A 54 30.68 -6.33 30.70
N ALA A 55 30.18 -5.14 30.45
CA ALA A 55 30.68 -3.90 31.04
C ALA A 55 30.56 -3.91 32.57
N ALA A 56 29.41 -4.38 33.11
CA ALA A 56 29.26 -4.50 34.56
C ALA A 56 30.24 -5.49 35.16
N VAL A 57 30.42 -6.67 34.54
CA VAL A 57 31.41 -7.67 34.98
C VAL A 57 32.82 -7.08 35.00
N LEU A 58 33.22 -6.38 33.91
CA LEU A 58 34.54 -5.78 33.77
C LEU A 58 34.81 -4.71 34.86
N ILE A 59 33.82 -3.86 35.12
CA ILE A 59 33.88 -2.80 36.11
C ILE A 59 34.10 -3.42 37.51
N VAL A 60 33.31 -4.42 37.88
CA VAL A 60 33.40 -5.10 39.16
C VAL A 60 34.71 -5.87 39.29
N TYR A 61 35.16 -6.52 38.21
CA TYR A 61 36.41 -7.28 38.18
C TYR A 61 37.65 -6.38 38.37
N ILE A 62 37.65 -5.19 37.76
CA ILE A 62 38.73 -4.22 37.92
C ILE A 62 38.82 -3.70 39.34
N ASP A 63 37.69 -3.42 39.99
CA ASP A 63 37.61 -2.90 41.36
C ASP A 63 37.21 -3.98 42.36
N ARG A 64 37.53 -5.27 42.08
CA ARG A 64 37.13 -6.41 42.91
C ARG A 64 37.51 -6.31 44.37
N GLY A 65 38.64 -5.68 44.68
CA GLY A 65 39.08 -5.42 46.05
C GLY A 65 38.20 -4.41 46.82
N GLY A 66 37.29 -3.72 46.11
CA GLY A 66 36.30 -2.81 46.70
C GLY A 66 35.00 -3.48 47.10
N TYR A 67 34.84 -4.74 46.78
CA TYR A 67 33.64 -5.55 47.09
C TYR A 67 34.01 -6.61 48.13
N ARG A 68 33.00 -7.00 48.90
CA ARG A 68 33.16 -8.05 49.94
C ARG A 68 32.05 -9.06 49.78
N ASP A 69 32.42 -10.36 49.76
CA ASP A 69 31.53 -11.47 49.94
C ASP A 69 31.26 -11.74 51.45
N VAL A 70 30.07 -12.22 51.78
CA VAL A 70 29.71 -12.62 53.14
C VAL A 70 30.64 -13.72 53.69
N GLN A 71 31.21 -14.58 52.85
CA GLN A 71 32.15 -15.62 53.21
C GLN A 71 33.56 -15.08 53.44
N GLY A 72 33.85 -13.85 53.09
CA GLY A 72 35.11 -13.16 53.38
C GLY A 72 36.28 -13.49 52.44
N ASP A 73 36.04 -14.22 51.36
CA ASP A 73 37.06 -14.58 50.37
C ASP A 73 37.25 -13.49 49.32
N ASP A 74 38.39 -13.51 48.63
CA ASP A 74 38.67 -12.64 47.49
C ASP A 74 37.77 -13.01 46.31
N LEU A 75 37.11 -12.02 45.69
CA LEU A 75 36.19 -12.25 44.55
C LEU A 75 36.91 -12.86 43.36
N SER A 76 36.46 -14.04 42.95
CA SER A 76 36.81 -14.68 41.69
C SER A 76 36.11 -14.02 40.49
N PHE A 77 36.53 -14.35 39.29
CA PHE A 77 35.81 -13.91 38.08
C PHE A 77 34.34 -14.38 38.06
N LEU A 78 34.06 -15.58 38.56
CA LEU A 78 32.72 -16.13 38.65
C LEU A 78 31.84 -15.31 39.61
N ASP A 79 32.40 -14.85 40.73
CA ASP A 79 31.67 -14.02 41.69
C ASP A 79 31.35 -12.64 41.12
N CYS A 80 32.26 -12.08 40.31
CA CYS A 80 32.01 -10.85 39.58
C CYS A 80 30.91 -11.01 38.55
N LEU A 81 30.89 -12.11 37.81
CA LEU A 81 29.81 -12.43 36.85
C LEU A 81 28.47 -12.64 37.56
N TYR A 82 28.48 -13.38 38.65
CA TYR A 82 27.33 -13.61 39.50
C TYR A 82 26.77 -12.28 40.04
N TYR A 83 27.60 -11.47 40.66
CA TYR A 83 27.21 -10.15 41.18
C TYR A 83 26.64 -9.24 40.10
N ALA A 84 27.29 -9.16 38.96
CA ALA A 84 26.81 -8.34 37.84
C ALA A 84 25.44 -8.84 37.35
N THR A 85 25.24 -10.16 37.20
CA THR A 85 24.00 -10.75 36.80
C THR A 85 22.86 -10.50 37.78
N VAL A 86 23.13 -10.74 39.07
CA VAL A 86 22.18 -10.53 40.18
C VAL A 86 21.85 -9.04 40.35
N SER A 87 22.84 -8.17 40.18
CA SER A 87 22.64 -6.72 40.23
C SER A 87 21.83 -6.20 39.03
N LEU A 88 22.17 -6.57 37.79
CA LEU A 88 21.45 -6.12 36.58
C LEU A 88 20.04 -6.65 36.49
N SER A 89 19.79 -7.89 36.97
CA SER A 89 18.43 -8.47 37.05
C SER A 89 17.57 -7.86 38.16
N THR A 90 18.15 -6.96 38.99
CA THR A 90 17.49 -6.33 40.15
C THR A 90 17.13 -7.31 41.27
N THR A 91 17.68 -8.50 41.29
CA THR A 91 17.49 -9.48 42.37
C THR A 91 18.15 -9.02 43.68
N GLY A 92 19.45 -8.70 43.62
CA GLY A 92 20.19 -8.06 44.74
C GLY A 92 20.18 -8.84 46.04
N TYR A 93 20.67 -10.08 46.04
CA TYR A 93 20.70 -10.92 47.24
C TYR A 93 21.49 -10.29 48.42
N GLY A 94 22.45 -9.40 48.13
CA GLY A 94 23.21 -8.70 49.17
C GLY A 94 24.34 -9.53 49.78
N ASP A 95 24.64 -10.67 49.19
CA ASP A 95 25.74 -11.57 49.55
C ASP A 95 27.11 -11.00 49.15
N ILE A 96 27.16 -10.36 47.96
CA ILE A 96 28.29 -9.54 47.51
C ILE A 96 27.91 -8.08 47.53
N THR A 97 28.68 -7.22 48.22
CA THR A 97 28.34 -5.81 48.37
C THR A 97 29.58 -4.90 48.18
N PRO A 98 29.38 -3.66 47.61
CA PRO A 98 30.47 -2.66 47.58
C PRO A 98 30.78 -2.17 48.98
N TYR A 99 32.03 -2.36 49.40
CA TYR A 99 32.50 -2.02 50.74
C TYR A 99 33.22 -0.68 50.78
N THR A 100 34.09 -0.43 49.80
CA THR A 100 34.86 0.82 49.76
C THR A 100 34.02 2.02 49.25
N PRO A 101 34.38 3.26 49.65
CA PRO A 101 33.72 4.44 49.14
C PRO A 101 33.78 4.56 47.60
N SER A 102 34.93 4.17 47.00
CA SER A 102 35.10 4.14 45.52
C SER A 102 34.15 3.17 44.85
N ALA A 103 34.08 1.93 45.35
CA ALA A 103 33.14 0.92 44.79
C ALA A 103 31.66 1.33 44.93
N ARG A 104 31.30 1.98 46.04
CA ARG A 104 29.95 2.54 46.23
C ARG A 104 29.68 3.68 45.25
N LEU A 105 30.62 4.56 44.99
CA LEU A 105 30.47 5.63 44.02
C LEU A 105 30.32 5.08 42.59
N ILE A 106 31.14 4.11 42.21
CA ILE A 106 31.05 3.41 40.92
C ILE A 106 29.67 2.71 40.78
N ASN A 107 29.20 2.07 41.84
CA ASN A 107 27.90 1.44 41.84
C ASN A 107 26.75 2.44 41.58
N VAL A 108 26.79 3.59 42.24
CA VAL A 108 25.75 4.64 42.06
C VAL A 108 25.82 5.27 40.70
N LEU A 109 27.01 5.64 40.22
CA LEU A 109 27.17 6.44 39.01
C LEU A 109 27.20 5.59 37.71
N VAL A 110 27.61 4.32 37.78
CA VAL A 110 27.83 3.49 36.61
C VAL A 110 26.96 2.23 36.64
N VAL A 111 27.04 1.40 37.67
CA VAL A 111 26.32 0.12 37.73
C VAL A 111 24.81 0.33 37.80
N THR A 112 24.33 1.33 38.57
CA THR A 112 22.91 1.62 38.67
C THR A 112 22.28 2.16 37.38
N PRO A 113 22.87 3.15 36.68
CA PRO A 113 22.40 3.54 35.35
C PRO A 113 22.46 2.38 34.34
N LEU A 114 23.52 1.55 34.39
CA LEU A 114 23.66 0.40 33.50
C LEU A 114 22.57 -0.66 33.75
N ARG A 115 22.16 -0.87 34.99
CA ARG A 115 21.02 -1.69 35.40
C ARG A 115 19.73 -1.18 34.80
N VAL A 116 19.45 0.11 34.90
CA VAL A 116 18.25 0.73 34.32
C VAL A 116 18.25 0.58 32.79
N ALA A 117 19.38 0.81 32.13
CA ALA A 117 19.53 0.62 30.71
C ALA A 117 19.28 -0.84 30.28
N PHE A 118 19.85 -1.80 31.02
CA PHE A 118 19.63 -3.23 30.78
C PHE A 118 18.15 -3.60 30.88
N LEU A 119 17.45 -3.13 31.91
CA LEU A 119 16.02 -3.37 32.10
C LEU A 119 15.18 -2.73 30.98
N ILE A 120 15.49 -1.50 30.58
CA ILE A 120 14.80 -0.83 29.46
C ILE A 120 14.95 -1.65 28.17
N VAL A 121 16.13 -2.19 27.90
CA VAL A 121 16.38 -3.05 26.73
C VAL A 121 15.58 -4.34 26.82
N LEU A 122 15.54 -4.99 27.99
CA LEU A 122 14.86 -6.26 28.22
C LEU A 122 13.32 -6.09 28.14
N ILE A 123 12.76 -5.13 28.90
CA ILE A 123 11.31 -4.86 28.96
C ILE A 123 10.82 -4.25 27.64
N GLY A 124 11.62 -3.40 26.98
CA GLY A 124 11.27 -2.75 25.73
C GLY A 124 10.92 -3.74 24.61
N THR A 125 11.50 -4.94 24.62
CA THR A 125 11.18 -6.02 23.68
C THR A 125 9.76 -6.54 23.89
N THR A 126 9.39 -6.75 25.14
CA THR A 126 8.04 -7.26 25.52
C THR A 126 6.97 -6.22 25.22
N VAL A 127 7.21 -4.95 25.58
CA VAL A 127 6.27 -3.84 25.33
C VAL A 127 6.10 -3.58 23.83
N GLU A 128 7.16 -3.66 23.02
CA GLU A 128 7.05 -3.47 21.57
C GLU A 128 6.20 -4.56 20.92
N THR A 129 6.35 -5.82 21.35
CA THR A 129 5.55 -6.94 20.85
C THR A 129 4.07 -6.81 21.23
N LEU A 130 3.78 -6.43 22.49
CA LEU A 130 2.42 -6.23 22.97
C LEU A 130 1.73 -5.01 22.33
N THR A 131 2.47 -3.96 22.02
CA THR A 131 1.90 -2.74 21.43
C THR A 131 1.88 -2.74 19.90
N ALA A 132 2.54 -3.69 19.23
CA ALA A 132 2.58 -3.77 17.77
C ALA A 132 1.16 -3.87 17.15
N ALA A 133 0.33 -4.78 17.68
CA ALA A 133 -1.05 -4.95 17.23
C ALA A 133 -1.89 -3.68 17.43
N SER A 134 -1.74 -3.02 18.59
CA SER A 134 -2.48 -1.79 18.89
C SER A 134 -2.03 -0.62 18.00
N ARG A 135 -0.73 -0.51 17.70
CA ARG A 135 -0.21 0.50 16.77
C ARG A 135 -0.69 0.28 15.35
N GLN A 136 -0.75 -0.98 14.91
CA GLN A 136 -1.27 -1.33 13.58
C GLN A 136 -2.74 -0.99 13.46
N ALA A 137 -3.56 -1.32 14.46
CA ALA A 137 -4.97 -0.95 14.50
C ALA A 137 -5.18 0.57 14.44
N LEU A 138 -4.40 1.35 15.21
CA LEU A 138 -4.43 2.82 15.18
C LEU A 138 -4.00 3.39 13.82
N LYS A 139 -2.97 2.79 13.19
CA LYS A 139 -2.48 3.19 11.87
C LYS A 139 -3.55 2.94 10.80
N ILE A 140 -4.18 1.77 10.83
CA ILE A 140 -5.29 1.41 9.95
C ILE A 140 -6.46 2.39 10.12
N GLN A 141 -6.83 2.70 11.36
CA GLN A 141 -7.93 3.62 11.65
C GLN A 141 -7.61 5.04 11.17
N ARG A 142 -6.38 5.53 11.36
CA ARG A 142 -5.93 6.83 10.85
C ARG A 142 -5.95 6.84 9.32
N TRP A 143 -5.39 5.82 8.68
CA TRP A 143 -5.37 5.68 7.23
C TRP A 143 -6.79 5.73 6.65
N ARG A 144 -7.72 4.94 7.18
CA ARG A 144 -9.12 4.92 6.75
C ARG A 144 -9.82 6.27 6.88
N ASN A 145 -9.48 7.05 7.90
CA ASN A 145 -10.06 8.38 8.10
C ASN A 145 -9.45 9.43 7.16
N THR A 146 -8.24 9.19 6.66
CA THR A 146 -7.47 10.16 5.87
C THR A 146 -7.51 9.84 4.38
N VAL A 147 -7.60 8.55 4.01
CA VAL A 147 -7.54 8.13 2.61
C VAL A 147 -8.77 8.63 1.84
N ARG A 148 -8.50 9.43 0.82
CA ARG A 148 -9.48 10.00 -0.10
C ARG A 148 -8.88 10.03 -1.48
N ASN A 149 -9.73 9.96 -2.53
CA ASN A 149 -9.32 10.08 -3.92
C ASN A 149 -8.31 9.03 -4.40
N HIS A 150 -8.19 7.90 -3.67
CA HIS A 150 -7.30 6.79 -4.01
C HIS A 150 -7.94 5.87 -5.07
N THR A 151 -7.14 4.96 -5.61
CA THR A 151 -7.60 3.93 -6.55
C THR A 151 -7.68 2.57 -5.85
N VAL A 152 -8.80 1.88 -5.98
CA VAL A 152 -8.97 0.50 -5.51
C VAL A 152 -8.84 -0.46 -6.68
N VAL A 153 -7.93 -1.42 -6.60
CA VAL A 153 -7.70 -2.47 -7.61
C VAL A 153 -8.15 -3.80 -7.04
N ILE A 154 -9.15 -4.41 -7.67
CA ILE A 154 -9.75 -5.66 -7.25
C ILE A 154 -9.27 -6.78 -8.15
N GLY A 155 -8.49 -7.71 -7.57
CA GLY A 155 -7.75 -8.75 -8.27
C GLY A 155 -6.33 -8.30 -8.65
N TYR A 156 -5.31 -8.94 -8.06
CA TYR A 156 -3.88 -8.65 -8.31
C TYR A 156 -3.20 -9.80 -9.08
N GLY A 157 -3.95 -10.39 -10.01
CA GLY A 157 -3.39 -11.27 -11.04
C GLY A 157 -2.68 -10.48 -12.14
N THR A 158 -2.46 -11.08 -13.31
CA THR A 158 -1.76 -10.43 -14.44
C THR A 158 -2.38 -9.07 -14.79
N LYS A 159 -3.71 -9.01 -15.00
CA LYS A 159 -4.40 -7.77 -15.36
C LYS A 159 -4.24 -6.66 -14.31
N GLY A 160 -4.51 -6.97 -13.05
CA GLY A 160 -4.42 -6.00 -11.95
C GLY A 160 -2.99 -5.53 -11.71
N LYS A 161 -2.01 -6.43 -11.79
CA LYS A 161 -0.59 -6.09 -11.66
C LYS A 161 -0.14 -5.14 -12.79
N THR A 162 -0.49 -5.44 -14.03
CA THR A 162 -0.14 -4.60 -15.17
C THR A 162 -0.80 -3.22 -15.07
N ALA A 163 -2.08 -3.17 -14.66
CA ALA A 163 -2.77 -1.89 -14.44
C ALA A 163 -2.10 -1.05 -13.34
N VAL A 164 -1.68 -1.68 -12.23
CA VAL A 164 -0.95 -0.99 -11.16
C VAL A 164 0.40 -0.47 -11.65
N THR A 165 1.13 -1.27 -12.43
CA THR A 165 2.43 -0.85 -12.98
C THR A 165 2.27 0.38 -13.88
N ALA A 166 1.27 0.39 -14.76
CA ALA A 166 0.96 1.54 -15.60
C ALA A 166 0.61 2.79 -14.77
N MET A 167 -0.25 2.64 -13.75
CA MET A 167 -0.62 3.76 -12.87
C MET A 167 0.57 4.36 -12.12
N ILE A 168 1.52 3.52 -11.68
CA ILE A 168 2.73 3.99 -10.98
C ILE A 168 3.64 4.74 -11.97
N ALA A 169 3.77 4.25 -13.19
CA ALA A 169 4.51 4.93 -14.25
C ALA A 169 3.88 6.29 -14.61
N ASP A 170 2.54 6.39 -14.61
CA ASP A 170 1.80 7.66 -14.76
C ASP A 170 1.90 8.58 -13.53
N GLY A 171 2.76 8.26 -12.55
CA GLY A 171 3.05 9.10 -11.40
C GLY A 171 2.09 8.95 -10.21
N ILE A 172 1.20 7.95 -10.21
CA ILE A 172 0.32 7.69 -9.05
C ILE A 172 1.15 7.05 -7.93
N PRO A 173 1.22 7.68 -6.73
CA PRO A 173 1.98 7.13 -5.62
C PRO A 173 1.47 5.74 -5.20
N PRO A 174 2.34 4.74 -4.96
CA PRO A 174 1.92 3.41 -4.50
C PRO A 174 1.03 3.44 -3.24
N ALA A 175 1.24 4.41 -2.36
CA ALA A 175 0.44 4.58 -1.14
C ALA A 175 -1.03 4.98 -1.39
N GLU A 176 -1.35 5.48 -2.59
CA GLU A 176 -2.70 5.84 -3.03
C GLU A 176 -3.40 4.71 -3.80
N ILE A 177 -2.74 3.56 -3.92
CA ILE A 177 -3.31 2.37 -4.57
C ILE A 177 -3.60 1.31 -3.51
N VAL A 178 -4.84 0.86 -3.47
CA VAL A 178 -5.32 -0.19 -2.57
C VAL A 178 -5.65 -1.43 -3.38
N VAL A 179 -5.00 -2.53 -3.06
CA VAL A 179 -5.21 -3.82 -3.73
C VAL A 179 -6.08 -4.71 -2.88
N VAL A 180 -7.14 -5.27 -3.46
CA VAL A 180 -8.01 -6.27 -2.84
C VAL A 180 -7.85 -7.59 -3.55
N ASP A 181 -7.47 -8.64 -2.83
CA ASP A 181 -7.36 -10.00 -3.37
C ASP A 181 -7.63 -11.04 -2.28
N THR A 182 -7.95 -12.27 -2.67
CA THR A 182 -8.05 -13.43 -1.77
C THR A 182 -6.73 -14.18 -1.63
N ASP A 183 -5.83 -14.06 -2.64
CA ASP A 183 -4.56 -14.75 -2.71
C ASP A 183 -3.46 -14.04 -1.91
N GLN A 184 -3.03 -14.66 -0.80
CA GLN A 184 -2.01 -14.07 0.08
C GLN A 184 -0.66 -13.83 -0.62
N PRO A 185 -0.10 -14.77 -1.41
CA PRO A 185 1.13 -14.55 -2.17
C PRO A 185 1.08 -13.33 -3.11
N SER A 186 -0.08 -13.07 -3.72
CA SER A 186 -0.29 -11.87 -4.56
C SER A 186 -0.27 -10.59 -3.73
N LEU A 187 -0.91 -10.60 -2.56
CA LEU A 187 -0.91 -9.46 -1.64
C LEU A 187 0.46 -9.19 -1.04
N ASP A 188 1.25 -10.23 -0.75
CA ASP A 188 2.62 -10.06 -0.26
C ASP A 188 3.51 -9.36 -1.31
N ARG A 189 3.35 -9.72 -2.59
CA ARG A 189 4.04 -9.03 -3.70
C ARG A 189 3.60 -7.56 -3.83
N ALA A 190 2.29 -7.31 -3.71
CA ALA A 190 1.75 -5.96 -3.74
C ALA A 190 2.27 -5.11 -2.56
N SER A 191 2.28 -5.68 -1.36
CA SER A 191 2.82 -5.02 -0.16
C SER A 191 4.32 -4.71 -0.29
N ALA A 192 5.10 -5.64 -0.86
CA ALA A 192 6.53 -5.43 -1.14
C ALA A 192 6.78 -4.29 -2.14
N ALA A 193 5.84 -4.04 -3.07
CA ALA A 193 5.85 -2.91 -3.99
C ALA A 193 5.36 -1.59 -3.35
N GLY A 194 5.03 -1.59 -2.06
CA GLY A 194 4.60 -0.38 -1.33
C GLY A 194 3.10 -0.09 -1.41
N LEU A 195 2.30 -1.01 -1.96
CA LEU A 195 0.85 -0.86 -2.10
C LEU A 195 0.13 -1.20 -0.78
N VAL A 196 -0.99 -0.54 -0.54
CA VAL A 196 -1.89 -0.93 0.55
C VAL A 196 -2.67 -2.17 0.13
N THR A 197 -2.75 -3.18 1.00
CA THR A 197 -3.38 -4.45 0.65
C THR A 197 -4.51 -4.81 1.60
N VAL A 198 -5.58 -5.34 1.04
CA VAL A 198 -6.75 -5.87 1.76
C VAL A 198 -6.99 -7.30 1.31
N ARG A 199 -6.92 -8.24 2.24
CA ARG A 199 -7.24 -9.63 1.98
C ARG A 199 -8.73 -9.85 2.14
N GLY A 200 -9.40 -10.36 1.11
CA GLY A 200 -10.81 -10.73 1.21
C GLY A 200 -11.50 -10.89 -0.13
N ASP A 201 -12.70 -11.43 -0.08
CA ASP A 201 -13.56 -11.55 -1.24
C ASP A 201 -14.28 -10.22 -1.50
N ALA A 202 -13.98 -9.60 -2.63
CA ALA A 202 -14.53 -8.30 -3.03
C ALA A 202 -16.04 -8.34 -3.38
N ASN A 203 -16.66 -9.53 -3.48
CA ASN A 203 -18.11 -9.64 -3.57
C ASN A 203 -18.80 -9.16 -2.28
N ARG A 204 -18.06 -9.10 -1.17
CA ARG A 204 -18.55 -8.66 0.13
C ARG A 204 -18.37 -7.15 0.30
N SER A 205 -19.44 -6.47 0.62
CA SER A 205 -19.43 -5.02 0.82
C SER A 205 -18.55 -4.57 1.99
N ASP A 206 -18.37 -5.40 3.03
CA ASP A 206 -17.50 -5.12 4.16
C ASP A 206 -16.01 -5.07 3.76
N VAL A 207 -15.57 -5.95 2.84
CA VAL A 207 -14.22 -5.97 2.28
C VAL A 207 -13.96 -4.71 1.45
N LEU A 208 -14.89 -4.33 0.59
CA LEU A 208 -14.77 -3.09 -0.20
C LEU A 208 -14.77 -1.83 0.68
N ARG A 209 -15.55 -1.83 1.77
CA ARG A 209 -15.50 -0.75 2.77
C ARG A 209 -14.16 -0.69 3.50
N LEU A 210 -13.57 -1.85 3.81
CA LEU A 210 -12.24 -1.93 4.40
C LEU A 210 -11.19 -1.33 3.46
N ALA A 211 -11.34 -1.55 2.14
CA ALA A 211 -10.50 -0.92 1.13
C ALA A 211 -10.78 0.60 0.92
N GLY A 212 -11.78 1.16 1.59
CA GLY A 212 -12.16 2.57 1.47
C GLY A 212 -12.89 2.90 0.16
N ALA A 213 -13.52 1.93 -0.51
CA ALA A 213 -14.16 2.10 -1.81
C ALA A 213 -15.13 3.28 -1.87
N GLN A 214 -15.84 3.57 -0.76
CA GLN A 214 -16.78 4.71 -0.65
C GLN A 214 -16.12 6.10 -0.82
N HIS A 215 -14.80 6.18 -0.73
CA HIS A 215 -14.00 7.41 -0.88
C HIS A 215 -13.00 7.32 -2.03
N ALA A 216 -13.05 6.25 -2.81
CA ALA A 216 -12.18 6.06 -3.95
C ALA A 216 -12.53 7.03 -5.10
N LYS A 217 -11.51 7.53 -5.79
CA LYS A 217 -11.63 8.25 -7.05
C LYS A 217 -11.95 7.26 -8.19
N SER A 218 -11.26 6.11 -8.17
CA SER A 218 -11.37 5.09 -9.21
C SER A 218 -11.38 3.69 -8.60
N ILE A 219 -12.10 2.77 -9.25
CA ILE A 219 -12.14 1.35 -8.89
C ILE A 219 -11.87 0.54 -10.15
N ILE A 220 -10.84 -0.30 -10.11
CA ILE A 220 -10.47 -1.20 -11.22
C ILE A 220 -10.87 -2.62 -10.82
N VAL A 221 -11.76 -3.23 -11.60
CA VAL A 221 -12.18 -4.62 -11.41
C VAL A 221 -11.45 -5.50 -12.41
N ALA A 222 -10.42 -6.21 -11.92
CA ALA A 222 -9.51 -7.03 -12.72
C ALA A 222 -9.58 -8.53 -12.36
N THR A 223 -10.76 -9.01 -11.98
CA THR A 223 -11.01 -10.42 -11.60
C THR A 223 -10.85 -11.39 -12.76
N ASN A 224 -10.69 -12.68 -12.44
CA ASN A 224 -10.56 -13.74 -13.46
C ASN A 224 -11.90 -14.30 -13.95
N SER A 225 -12.99 -13.95 -13.27
CA SER A 225 -14.33 -14.52 -13.51
C SER A 225 -15.30 -13.42 -13.85
N ASP A 226 -15.99 -13.55 -14.96
CA ASP A 226 -16.99 -12.58 -15.43
C ASP A 226 -18.16 -12.43 -14.45
N PRO A 227 -18.76 -13.51 -13.90
CA PRO A 227 -19.76 -13.37 -12.85
C PRO A 227 -19.27 -12.60 -11.62
N THR A 228 -18.02 -12.86 -11.19
CA THR A 228 -17.40 -12.12 -10.09
C THR A 228 -17.21 -10.64 -10.46
N ALA A 229 -16.77 -10.33 -11.69
CA ALA A 229 -16.61 -8.95 -12.15
C ALA A 229 -17.94 -8.19 -12.08
N VAL A 230 -19.05 -8.80 -12.53
CA VAL A 230 -20.40 -8.22 -12.49
C VAL A 230 -20.84 -7.94 -11.05
N MET A 231 -20.71 -8.93 -10.15
CA MET A 231 -21.12 -8.80 -8.75
C MET A 231 -20.30 -7.75 -8.01
N VAL A 232 -18.98 -7.76 -8.20
CA VAL A 232 -18.06 -6.76 -7.61
C VAL A 232 -18.38 -5.37 -8.13
N THR A 233 -18.61 -5.20 -9.43
CA THR A 233 -18.97 -3.91 -10.04
C THR A 233 -20.26 -3.35 -9.46
N LEU A 234 -21.28 -4.19 -9.32
CA LEU A 234 -22.57 -3.81 -8.73
C LEU A 234 -22.38 -3.34 -7.28
N THR A 235 -21.66 -4.12 -6.46
CA THR A 235 -21.38 -3.79 -5.06
C THR A 235 -20.53 -2.52 -4.95
N ALA A 236 -19.53 -2.35 -5.83
CA ALA A 236 -18.69 -1.16 -5.87
C ALA A 236 -19.51 0.10 -6.23
N ARG A 237 -20.39 0.02 -7.21
CA ARG A 237 -21.26 1.14 -7.61
C ARG A 237 -22.25 1.53 -6.50
N GLU A 238 -22.79 0.54 -5.77
CA GLU A 238 -23.66 0.79 -4.63
C GLU A 238 -22.92 1.55 -3.52
N LEU A 239 -21.67 1.18 -3.23
CA LEU A 239 -20.83 1.79 -2.18
C LEU A 239 -20.24 3.13 -2.61
N ALA A 240 -19.89 3.29 -3.88
CA ALA A 240 -19.19 4.43 -4.45
C ALA A 240 -19.92 4.98 -5.69
N PRO A 241 -21.05 5.68 -5.51
CA PRO A 241 -21.87 6.14 -6.63
C PRO A 241 -21.15 7.05 -7.62
N ASN A 242 -20.15 7.80 -7.16
CA ASN A 242 -19.41 8.81 -7.95
C ASN A 242 -18.01 8.34 -8.39
N ALA A 243 -17.55 7.17 -7.96
CA ALA A 243 -16.25 6.66 -8.37
C ALA A 243 -16.26 6.24 -9.83
N LYS A 244 -15.14 6.44 -10.55
CA LYS A 244 -14.95 5.92 -11.89
C LYS A 244 -14.66 4.41 -11.81
N ILE A 245 -15.55 3.58 -12.34
CA ILE A 245 -15.39 2.11 -12.30
C ILE A 245 -14.97 1.61 -13.66
N ILE A 246 -13.77 1.03 -13.73
CA ILE A 246 -13.21 0.38 -14.90
C ILE A 246 -13.20 -1.13 -14.65
N ALA A 247 -13.86 -1.90 -15.49
CA ALA A 247 -13.96 -3.34 -15.29
C ALA A 247 -13.43 -4.12 -16.49
N ALA A 248 -12.63 -5.16 -16.21
CA ALA A 248 -12.19 -6.10 -17.22
C ALA A 248 -13.11 -7.32 -17.27
N ILE A 249 -13.46 -7.73 -18.49
CA ILE A 249 -14.24 -8.93 -18.75
C ILE A 249 -13.53 -9.81 -19.77
N ARG A 250 -13.81 -11.10 -19.77
CA ARG A 250 -13.22 -12.05 -20.71
C ARG A 250 -14.06 -12.16 -21.97
N GLU A 251 -15.36 -12.39 -21.81
CA GLU A 251 -16.28 -12.67 -22.90
C GLU A 251 -17.04 -11.39 -23.30
N ALA A 252 -16.91 -11.01 -24.58
CA ALA A 252 -17.53 -9.78 -25.12
C ALA A 252 -19.05 -9.76 -24.96
N GLU A 253 -19.69 -10.92 -25.03
CA GLU A 253 -21.14 -11.05 -24.84
C GLU A 253 -21.64 -10.53 -23.49
N ASN A 254 -20.79 -10.61 -22.46
CA ASN A 254 -21.10 -10.16 -21.10
C ASN A 254 -20.83 -8.66 -20.87
N GLN A 255 -20.31 -7.93 -21.86
CA GLN A 255 -19.96 -6.50 -21.72
C GLN A 255 -21.15 -5.64 -21.28
N HIS A 256 -22.33 -5.93 -21.81
CA HIS A 256 -23.55 -5.19 -21.48
C HIS A 256 -23.93 -5.35 -20.00
N LEU A 257 -23.66 -6.51 -19.38
CA LEU A 257 -23.95 -6.77 -17.97
C LEU A 257 -23.08 -5.88 -17.05
N LEU A 258 -21.79 -5.72 -17.38
CA LEU A 258 -20.91 -4.81 -16.61
C LEU A 258 -21.36 -3.35 -16.72
N LYS A 259 -21.76 -2.89 -17.92
CA LYS A 259 -22.31 -1.54 -18.10
C LYS A 259 -23.59 -1.34 -17.29
N GLN A 260 -24.50 -2.31 -17.31
CA GLN A 260 -25.74 -2.27 -16.52
C GLN A 260 -25.47 -2.34 -15.02
N SER A 261 -24.39 -3.01 -14.60
CA SER A 261 -23.95 -3.06 -13.20
C SER A 261 -23.27 -1.77 -12.74
N GLY A 262 -23.05 -0.80 -13.63
CA GLY A 262 -22.53 0.52 -13.31
C GLY A 262 -21.04 0.72 -13.61
N ALA A 263 -20.43 -0.10 -14.47
CA ALA A 263 -19.10 0.19 -14.99
C ALA A 263 -19.13 1.37 -15.96
N ASP A 264 -18.25 2.36 -15.77
CA ASP A 264 -18.09 3.49 -16.69
C ASP A 264 -17.29 3.08 -17.93
N SER A 265 -16.34 2.17 -17.77
CA SER A 265 -15.54 1.62 -18.86
C SER A 265 -15.38 0.11 -18.72
N VAL A 266 -15.45 -0.60 -19.85
CA VAL A 266 -15.30 -2.07 -19.89
C VAL A 266 -14.22 -2.44 -20.90
N VAL A 267 -13.24 -3.22 -20.44
CA VAL A 267 -12.15 -3.76 -21.26
C VAL A 267 -12.38 -5.25 -21.49
N VAL A 268 -12.56 -5.66 -22.76
CA VAL A 268 -12.70 -7.08 -23.14
C VAL A 268 -11.32 -7.66 -23.37
N SER A 269 -10.78 -8.34 -22.36
CA SER A 269 -9.35 -8.74 -22.34
C SER A 269 -9.03 -9.88 -23.34
N SER A 270 -9.88 -10.90 -23.47
CA SER A 270 -9.61 -12.03 -24.35
C SER A 270 -9.73 -11.64 -25.84
N GLU A 271 -10.72 -10.83 -26.19
CA GLU A 271 -10.91 -10.37 -27.56
C GLU A 271 -9.76 -9.46 -28.01
N THR A 272 -9.31 -8.53 -27.15
CA THR A 272 -8.18 -7.65 -27.43
C THR A 272 -6.90 -8.47 -27.68
N ALA A 273 -6.60 -9.41 -26.79
CA ALA A 273 -5.45 -10.31 -26.97
C ALA A 273 -5.57 -11.15 -28.25
N GLY A 274 -6.74 -11.71 -28.53
CA GLY A 274 -6.99 -12.50 -29.74
C GLY A 274 -6.82 -11.68 -31.03
N ARG A 275 -7.26 -10.43 -31.04
CA ARG A 275 -7.05 -9.53 -32.21
C ARG A 275 -5.57 -9.24 -32.43
N LEU A 276 -4.82 -8.96 -31.36
CA LEU A 276 -3.37 -8.73 -31.45
C LEU A 276 -2.63 -9.97 -31.96
N LEU A 277 -2.98 -11.18 -31.49
CA LEU A 277 -2.45 -12.44 -32.03
C LEU A 277 -2.75 -12.61 -33.52
N GLY A 278 -3.97 -12.30 -33.95
CA GLY A 278 -4.36 -12.33 -35.36
C GLY A 278 -3.53 -11.35 -36.22
N ILE A 279 -3.37 -10.11 -35.76
CA ILE A 279 -2.57 -9.09 -36.46
C ILE A 279 -1.10 -9.51 -36.55
N ALA A 280 -0.54 -10.10 -35.48
CA ALA A 280 0.84 -10.54 -35.43
C ALA A 280 1.20 -11.56 -36.51
N THR A 281 0.22 -12.31 -37.05
CA THR A 281 0.47 -13.29 -38.12
C THR A 281 0.81 -12.64 -39.47
N SER A 282 0.33 -11.44 -39.71
CA SER A 282 0.50 -10.73 -40.99
C SER A 282 1.38 -9.46 -40.88
N THR A 283 1.27 -8.76 -39.78
CA THR A 283 1.97 -7.47 -39.54
C THR A 283 2.49 -7.40 -38.11
N PRO A 284 3.59 -8.16 -37.78
CA PRO A 284 4.11 -8.18 -36.40
C PRO A 284 4.57 -6.80 -35.91
N SER A 285 5.12 -5.96 -36.76
CA SER A 285 5.52 -4.57 -36.41
C SER A 285 4.38 -3.67 -35.93
N VAL A 286 3.14 -3.98 -36.32
CA VAL A 286 1.97 -3.28 -35.77
C VAL A 286 1.72 -3.66 -34.31
N VAL A 287 1.95 -4.93 -33.95
CA VAL A 287 1.83 -5.37 -32.56
C VAL A 287 2.93 -4.77 -31.69
N GLU A 288 4.17 -4.76 -32.19
CA GLU A 288 5.31 -4.11 -31.53
C GLU A 288 5.03 -2.64 -31.25
N LEU A 289 4.48 -1.90 -32.24
CA LEU A 289 4.10 -0.51 -32.07
C LEU A 289 2.98 -0.33 -31.05
N ILE A 290 1.97 -1.21 -31.02
CA ILE A 290 0.87 -1.14 -30.05
C ILE A 290 1.40 -1.43 -28.63
N GLU A 291 2.30 -2.43 -28.49
CA GLU A 291 2.93 -2.74 -27.20
C GLU A 291 3.78 -1.56 -26.71
N ASP A 292 4.53 -0.90 -27.60
CA ASP A 292 5.30 0.30 -27.31
C ASP A 292 4.39 1.43 -26.82
N LEU A 293 3.30 1.72 -27.52
CA LEU A 293 2.32 2.75 -27.16
C LEU A 293 1.60 2.49 -25.81
N LEU A 294 1.56 1.24 -25.37
CA LEU A 294 0.95 0.83 -24.10
C LEU A 294 1.96 0.68 -22.96
N THR A 295 3.27 0.78 -23.25
CA THR A 295 4.33 0.62 -22.24
C THR A 295 4.78 2.01 -21.79
N PRO A 296 4.54 2.39 -20.54
CA PRO A 296 5.02 3.66 -20.00
C PRO A 296 6.56 3.74 -20.02
N ASP A 297 7.10 4.92 -20.23
CA ASP A 297 8.52 5.29 -20.13
C ASP A 297 9.46 4.78 -21.24
N GLU A 298 9.01 3.98 -22.20
CA GLU A 298 9.81 3.54 -23.34
C GLU A 298 9.06 3.80 -24.66
N GLY A 299 9.66 4.52 -25.61
CA GLY A 299 9.12 4.71 -26.93
C GLY A 299 8.04 5.79 -27.09
N PHE A 300 6.97 5.48 -27.81
CA PHE A 300 5.86 6.39 -28.02
C PHE A 300 4.77 6.23 -26.97
N VAL A 301 4.21 7.35 -26.49
CA VAL A 301 3.12 7.37 -25.51
C VAL A 301 1.95 8.16 -26.08
N ILE A 302 0.73 7.63 -25.91
CA ILE A 302 -0.48 8.36 -26.23
C ILE A 302 -0.87 9.20 -25.02
N VAL A 303 -0.93 10.52 -25.20
CA VAL A 303 -1.30 11.48 -24.16
C VAL A 303 -2.45 12.36 -24.60
N GLU A 304 -3.12 12.97 -23.64
CA GLU A 304 -4.25 13.85 -23.84
C GLU A 304 -3.94 15.22 -23.23
N ARG A 305 -4.11 16.31 -24.00
CA ARG A 305 -3.95 17.69 -23.54
C ARG A 305 -5.11 18.56 -23.98
N ASP A 306 -5.35 19.64 -23.28
CA ASP A 306 -6.30 20.65 -23.69
C ASP A 306 -5.81 21.36 -24.96
N VAL A 307 -6.74 21.80 -25.81
CA VAL A 307 -6.46 22.61 -26.99
C VAL A 307 -5.97 23.97 -26.55
N GLU A 308 -4.85 24.42 -27.10
CA GLU A 308 -4.32 25.77 -26.85
C GLU A 308 -5.16 26.84 -27.56
N ARG A 309 -5.21 28.04 -26.99
CA ARG A 309 -5.98 29.16 -27.59
C ARG A 309 -5.55 29.49 -29.02
N THR A 310 -4.29 29.26 -29.34
CA THR A 310 -3.68 29.48 -30.67
C THR A 310 -4.12 28.42 -31.67
N GLU A 311 -4.61 27.28 -31.21
CA GLU A 311 -5.02 26.15 -32.04
C GLU A 311 -6.55 26.15 -32.32
N VAL A 312 -7.30 26.96 -31.55
CA VAL A 312 -8.76 27.08 -31.72
C VAL A 312 -9.09 27.62 -33.11
N GLY A 313 -9.99 26.98 -33.83
CA GLY A 313 -10.35 27.28 -35.21
C GLY A 313 -9.44 26.61 -36.25
N GLY A 314 -8.31 26.02 -35.82
CA GLY A 314 -7.40 25.26 -36.67
C GLY A 314 -7.88 23.80 -36.86
N SER A 315 -7.30 23.12 -37.84
CA SER A 315 -7.57 21.70 -38.06
C SER A 315 -6.62 20.83 -37.22
N PRO A 316 -7.09 19.81 -36.53
CA PRO A 316 -6.24 18.88 -35.77
C PRO A 316 -5.21 18.16 -36.66
N LYS A 317 -5.47 18.04 -37.95
CA LYS A 317 -4.57 17.43 -38.96
C LYS A 317 -3.32 18.25 -39.23
N HIS A 318 -3.33 19.55 -38.88
CA HIS A 318 -2.23 20.50 -39.16
C HIS A 318 -1.45 20.88 -37.91
N LEU A 319 -1.75 20.24 -36.78
CA LEU A 319 -0.93 20.41 -35.56
C LEU A 319 0.46 19.79 -35.76
N VAL A 320 1.42 20.27 -34.99
CA VAL A 320 2.79 19.72 -34.96
C VAL A 320 2.80 18.32 -34.41
N ASP A 321 1.87 18.05 -33.47
CA ASP A 321 1.71 16.76 -32.84
C ASP A 321 1.06 15.74 -33.80
N ILE A 322 1.39 14.47 -33.64
CA ILE A 322 0.72 13.36 -34.35
C ILE A 322 -0.62 13.12 -33.66
N VAL A 323 -1.66 13.85 -34.07
CA VAL A 323 -2.99 13.74 -33.45
C VAL A 323 -3.72 12.51 -33.97
N LEU A 324 -4.26 11.71 -33.05
CA LEU A 324 -5.06 10.51 -33.31
C LEU A 324 -6.57 10.80 -33.26
N GLY A 325 -6.97 11.75 -32.42
CA GLY A 325 -8.36 12.11 -32.22
C GLY A 325 -8.54 13.35 -31.34
N VAL A 326 -9.79 13.79 -31.24
CA VAL A 326 -10.23 14.92 -30.43
C VAL A 326 -11.34 14.46 -29.48
N VAL A 327 -11.25 14.83 -28.22
CA VAL A 327 -12.33 14.60 -27.24
C VAL A 327 -13.14 15.88 -27.11
N ARG A 328 -14.34 15.86 -27.62
CA ARG A 328 -15.33 16.94 -27.58
C ARG A 328 -16.53 16.51 -26.73
N ASN A 329 -16.87 17.29 -25.71
CA ASN A 329 -17.96 17.00 -24.78
C ASN A 329 -17.87 15.57 -24.16
N GLY A 330 -16.64 15.10 -23.89
CA GLY A 330 -16.38 13.77 -23.31
C GLY A 330 -16.51 12.60 -24.29
N VAL A 331 -16.71 12.87 -25.59
CA VAL A 331 -16.80 11.86 -26.66
C VAL A 331 -15.56 11.94 -27.55
N LEU A 332 -14.86 10.81 -27.67
CA LEU A 332 -13.72 10.69 -28.58
C LEU A 332 -14.19 10.66 -30.03
N LYS A 333 -13.70 11.58 -30.84
CA LYS A 333 -13.84 11.67 -32.28
C LYS A 333 -12.50 11.38 -32.94
N ARG A 334 -12.52 10.65 -34.04
CA ARG A 334 -11.29 10.40 -34.80
C ARG A 334 -10.84 11.68 -35.51
N VAL A 335 -9.55 11.82 -35.76
CA VAL A 335 -8.97 13.00 -36.40
C VAL A 335 -9.53 13.26 -37.82
N ASP A 336 -10.08 12.22 -38.46
CA ASP A 336 -10.72 12.29 -39.79
C ASP A 336 -12.23 12.54 -39.73
N ASP A 337 -12.84 12.67 -38.57
CA ASP A 337 -14.26 12.95 -38.38
C ASP A 337 -14.57 14.40 -38.78
N PRO A 338 -15.54 14.67 -39.69
CA PRO A 338 -15.91 16.02 -40.10
C PRO A 338 -16.35 16.93 -38.94
N GLU A 339 -16.86 16.37 -37.84
CA GLU A 339 -17.31 17.14 -36.68
C GLU A 339 -16.14 17.82 -35.93
N VAL A 340 -14.90 17.38 -36.16
CA VAL A 340 -13.69 17.94 -35.52
C VAL A 340 -12.70 18.51 -36.53
N ASP A 341 -13.11 18.81 -37.76
CA ASP A 341 -12.26 19.48 -38.75
C ASP A 341 -11.76 20.85 -38.26
N SER A 342 -12.45 21.48 -37.31
CA SER A 342 -12.05 22.68 -36.61
C SER A 342 -12.09 22.45 -35.11
N LEU A 343 -10.99 22.77 -34.40
CA LEU A 343 -10.88 22.66 -32.94
C LEU A 343 -11.68 23.79 -32.27
N GLU A 344 -12.35 23.45 -31.16
CA GLU A 344 -13.14 24.39 -30.36
C GLU A 344 -12.54 24.54 -28.95
N GLU A 345 -12.89 25.64 -28.28
CA GLU A 345 -12.49 25.87 -26.91
C GLU A 345 -13.13 24.79 -25.99
N GLY A 346 -12.30 24.13 -25.18
CA GLY A 346 -12.71 23.02 -24.34
C GLY A 346 -12.54 21.63 -24.97
N ASP A 347 -12.10 21.56 -26.23
CA ASP A 347 -11.65 20.30 -26.83
C ASP A 347 -10.33 19.83 -26.21
N ARG A 348 -10.12 18.51 -26.22
CA ARG A 348 -8.84 17.91 -25.85
C ARG A 348 -8.32 17.06 -27.00
N VAL A 349 -7.05 17.20 -27.33
CA VAL A 349 -6.40 16.42 -28.38
C VAL A 349 -5.72 15.18 -27.79
N LEU A 350 -5.96 14.04 -28.44
CA LEU A 350 -5.27 12.79 -28.18
C LEU A 350 -4.15 12.64 -29.21
N TYR A 351 -2.90 12.63 -28.76
CA TYR A 351 -1.74 12.67 -29.65
C TYR A 351 -0.63 11.73 -29.19
N VAL A 352 0.28 11.40 -30.10
CA VAL A 352 1.46 10.58 -29.84
C VAL A 352 2.63 11.50 -29.47
N ARG A 353 3.27 11.20 -28.33
CA ARG A 353 4.49 11.86 -27.86
C ARG A 353 5.61 10.85 -27.71
N SER A 354 6.86 11.27 -27.98
CA SER A 354 8.04 10.47 -27.63
C SER A 354 8.23 10.45 -26.11
N GLY A 355 8.46 9.27 -25.52
CA GLY A 355 8.58 9.07 -24.07
C GLY A 355 9.76 9.80 -23.39
N GLY A 356 10.64 10.44 -24.15
CA GLY A 356 11.75 11.25 -23.63
C GLY A 356 11.55 12.78 -23.70
N ASP A 357 10.43 13.25 -24.20
CA ASP A 357 10.16 14.67 -24.38
C ASP A 357 9.27 15.21 -23.25
N GLU A 358 9.88 15.47 -22.09
CA GLU A 358 9.26 16.28 -21.03
C GLU A 358 9.21 17.73 -21.53
N ARG A 359 8.09 18.13 -22.13
CA ARG A 359 7.75 19.54 -22.22
C ARG A 359 7.06 19.94 -20.92
N ASP A 360 7.79 20.74 -20.14
CA ASP A 360 7.26 21.49 -18.98
C ASP A 360 5.99 22.30 -19.33
#